data_03c6b63c1c0637a947b6ffe8553c599c
#
_entry.id   03c6b63c1c0637a947b6ffe8553c599c
#
_cell.length_a   1.000
_cell.length_b   1.000
_cell.length_c   1.000
_cell.angle_alpha   90.00
_cell.angle_beta   90.00
_cell.angle_gamma   90.00
#
_symmetry.space_group_name_H-M   'P 1'
#
loop_
_entity.id
_entity.type
_entity.pdbx_description
1 polymer ?
#
loop_
_entity_poly.entity_id
_entity_poly.type
_entity_poly.pdbx_seq_one_letter_code
_entity_poly.pdbx_strand_id
1 'polypeptide(L)'
;MGSEESDPEVEMSSLIKQLANCNQTARNKALRLLLKTWLPSQQSLSEEDLKKLWKGLFYCVWHADNPLFQSQLIDRLSSLLLRLPLPLSFRYLACFLLTIRREWPGIDALRLDKFYLLIRRFLHYSFVLLKTQKWDLGVCVKFVDLLFENTVFANDKFRGNGVNYHVVSVFLEEFRGFLPVRAEVVGVLLRPFVSVMGKSGDKVLCNKIKGCVFNSSL
;
A
#
# COMPACT_ATOMS: atom_id res chain seq x y z
N MET A 1 -7.69 -18.11 38.21
CA MET A 1 -8.39 -18.04 36.93
C MET A 1 -7.34 -17.60 35.92
N GLY A 2 -6.74 -18.60 35.22
CA GLY A 2 -5.76 -18.34 34.18
C GLY A 2 -6.48 -17.81 32.95
N SER A 3 -6.12 -16.63 32.49
CA SER A 3 -6.44 -16.17 31.15
C SER A 3 -5.65 -17.07 30.18
N GLU A 4 -6.33 -17.92 29.43
CA GLU A 4 -5.76 -18.60 28.28
C GLU A 4 -5.31 -17.49 27.30
N GLU A 5 -4.02 -17.19 27.29
CA GLU A 5 -3.40 -16.44 26.18
C GLU A 5 -3.54 -17.33 24.94
N SER A 6 -4.52 -17.03 24.10
CA SER A 6 -4.66 -17.68 22.81
C SER A 6 -3.41 -17.40 21.98
N ASP A 7 -2.85 -18.45 21.37
CA ASP A 7 -1.69 -18.35 20.48
C ASP A 7 -1.99 -17.29 19.39
N PRO A 8 -1.13 -16.27 19.23
CA PRO A 8 -1.34 -15.18 18.25
C PRO A 8 -1.58 -15.69 16.82
N GLU A 9 -1.03 -16.82 16.46
CA GLU A 9 -1.19 -17.46 15.14
C GLU A 9 -2.60 -18.03 14.94
N VAL A 10 -3.16 -18.62 16.00
CA VAL A 10 -4.54 -19.15 16.02
C VAL A 10 -5.53 -17.98 15.94
N GLU A 11 -5.27 -16.90 16.66
CA GLU A 11 -6.10 -15.70 16.64
C GLU A 11 -6.14 -15.05 15.26
N MET A 12 -4.98 -14.89 14.60
CA MET A 12 -4.88 -14.35 13.24
C MET A 12 -5.64 -15.22 12.23
N SER A 13 -5.44 -16.54 12.27
CA SER A 13 -6.13 -17.45 11.36
C SER A 13 -7.65 -17.36 11.51
N SER A 14 -8.13 -17.22 12.73
CA SER A 14 -9.55 -17.02 13.03
C SER A 14 -10.07 -15.70 12.48
N LEU A 15 -9.35 -14.60 12.68
CA LEU A 15 -9.72 -13.27 12.18
C LEU A 15 -9.76 -13.26 10.64
N ILE A 16 -8.77 -13.83 9.96
CA ILE A 16 -8.74 -13.90 8.49
C ILE A 16 -9.93 -14.72 7.96
N LYS A 17 -10.27 -15.85 8.58
CA LYS A 17 -11.46 -16.63 8.22
C LYS A 17 -12.74 -15.81 8.36
N GLN A 18 -12.84 -14.99 9.41
CA GLN A 18 -13.99 -14.12 9.63
C GLN A 18 -14.07 -12.97 8.61
N LEU A 19 -12.94 -12.48 8.06
CA LEU A 19 -12.93 -11.51 6.97
C LEU A 19 -13.59 -12.05 5.68
N ALA A 20 -13.58 -13.37 5.48
CA ALA A 20 -14.23 -14.04 4.37
C ALA A 20 -15.67 -14.48 4.66
N ASN A 21 -16.22 -14.16 5.82
CA ASN A 21 -17.57 -14.60 6.23
C ASN A 21 -18.64 -13.94 5.35
N CYS A 22 -19.69 -14.69 4.99
CA CYS A 22 -20.84 -14.19 4.23
C CYS A 22 -21.60 -13.10 5.00
N ASN A 23 -21.64 -13.18 6.32
CA ASN A 23 -22.32 -12.19 7.16
C ASN A 23 -21.49 -10.89 7.25
N GLN A 24 -22.05 -9.78 6.76
CA GLN A 24 -21.41 -8.47 6.77
C GLN A 24 -21.07 -7.97 8.17
N THR A 25 -21.93 -8.23 9.16
CA THR A 25 -21.70 -7.79 10.55
C THR A 25 -20.50 -8.51 11.15
N ALA A 26 -20.38 -9.83 10.91
CA ALA A 26 -19.22 -10.62 11.34
C ALA A 26 -17.93 -10.13 10.68
N ARG A 27 -17.94 -9.89 9.37
CA ARG A 27 -16.79 -9.30 8.65
C ARG A 27 -16.36 -7.95 9.23
N ASN A 28 -17.33 -7.07 9.46
CA ASN A 28 -17.04 -5.72 9.98
C ASN A 28 -16.49 -5.77 11.42
N LYS A 29 -16.98 -6.70 12.26
CA LYS A 29 -16.47 -6.92 13.61
C LYS A 29 -15.02 -7.41 13.57
N ALA A 30 -14.74 -8.44 12.77
CA ALA A 30 -13.40 -8.99 12.60
C ALA A 30 -12.42 -7.94 12.04
N LEU A 31 -12.84 -7.20 11.02
CA LEU A 31 -12.04 -6.13 10.43
C LEU A 31 -11.71 -5.02 11.46
N ARG A 32 -12.68 -4.64 12.28
CA ARG A 32 -12.48 -3.65 13.35
C ARG A 32 -11.46 -4.14 14.37
N LEU A 33 -11.60 -5.37 14.84
CA LEU A 33 -10.68 -5.97 15.81
C LEU A 33 -9.27 -6.08 15.24
N LEU A 34 -9.15 -6.59 14.02
CA LEU A 34 -7.89 -6.71 13.30
C LEU A 34 -7.15 -5.38 13.15
N LEU A 35 -7.83 -4.35 12.63
CA LEU A 35 -7.19 -3.07 12.30
C LEU A 35 -6.99 -2.16 13.52
N LYS A 36 -7.85 -2.26 14.53
CA LYS A 36 -7.78 -1.37 15.70
C LYS A 36 -6.87 -1.89 16.79
N THR A 37 -6.84 -3.19 16.98
CA THR A 37 -6.20 -3.83 18.16
C THR A 37 -5.11 -4.81 17.72
N TRP A 38 -5.47 -5.86 17.00
CA TRP A 38 -4.57 -6.98 16.77
C TRP A 38 -3.33 -6.61 15.93
N LEU A 39 -3.53 -6.02 14.74
CA LEU A 39 -2.41 -5.69 13.85
C LEU A 39 -1.45 -4.64 14.46
N PRO A 40 -1.94 -3.56 15.11
CA PRO A 40 -1.05 -2.60 15.78
C PRO A 40 -0.29 -3.15 16.98
N SER A 41 -0.73 -4.26 17.59
CA SER A 41 0.00 -4.89 18.70
C SER A 41 1.16 -5.79 18.22
N GLN A 42 1.22 -6.10 16.92
CA GLN A 42 2.25 -6.98 16.39
C GLN A 42 3.59 -6.25 16.25
N GLN A 43 4.66 -6.87 16.71
CA GLN A 43 6.03 -6.39 16.49
C GLN A 43 6.59 -6.88 15.15
N SER A 44 6.21 -8.08 14.76
CA SER A 44 6.58 -8.69 13.46
C SER A 44 5.49 -9.67 13.02
N LEU A 45 5.45 -9.95 11.73
CA LEU A 45 4.60 -10.99 11.13
C LEU A 45 5.43 -11.73 10.10
N SER A 46 5.14 -13.00 9.85
CA SER A 46 5.77 -13.73 8.76
C SER A 46 5.33 -13.16 7.40
N GLU A 47 6.11 -13.39 6.36
CA GLU A 47 5.72 -12.96 5.01
C GLU A 47 4.47 -13.71 4.52
N GLU A 48 4.34 -14.97 4.89
CA GLU A 48 3.19 -15.80 4.57
C GLU A 48 1.91 -15.25 5.23
N ASP A 49 2.01 -14.86 6.49
CA ASP A 49 0.88 -14.29 7.24
C ASP A 49 0.44 -12.95 6.67
N LEU A 50 1.40 -12.09 6.31
CA LEU A 50 1.09 -10.84 5.62
C LEU A 50 0.41 -11.08 4.27
N LYS A 51 0.80 -12.10 3.51
CA LYS A 51 0.15 -12.47 2.25
C LYS A 51 -1.27 -12.99 2.46
N LYS A 52 -1.49 -13.83 3.48
CA LYS A 52 -2.84 -14.31 3.86
C LYS A 52 -3.72 -13.15 4.30
N LEU A 53 -3.19 -12.27 5.15
CA LEU A 53 -3.86 -11.07 5.62
C LEU A 53 -4.27 -10.18 4.45
N TRP A 54 -3.34 -9.82 3.56
CA TRP A 54 -3.63 -8.95 2.43
C TRP A 54 -4.62 -9.55 1.44
N LYS A 55 -4.63 -10.87 1.28
CA LYS A 55 -5.68 -11.54 0.50
C LYS A 55 -7.08 -11.29 1.11
N GLY A 56 -7.21 -11.43 2.42
CA GLY A 56 -8.47 -11.13 3.12
C GLY A 56 -8.88 -9.66 3.01
N LEU A 57 -7.93 -8.74 3.23
CA LEU A 57 -8.17 -7.30 3.15
C LEU A 57 -8.54 -6.84 1.74
N PHE A 58 -7.91 -7.41 0.71
CA PHE A 58 -8.26 -7.14 -0.69
C PHE A 58 -9.75 -7.44 -0.94
N TYR A 59 -10.24 -8.59 -0.50
CA TYR A 59 -11.65 -8.92 -0.67
C TYR A 59 -12.59 -8.07 0.19
N CYS A 60 -12.14 -7.56 1.34
CA CYS A 60 -12.91 -6.58 2.10
C CYS A 60 -13.12 -5.28 1.29
N VAL A 61 -12.09 -4.81 0.59
CA VAL A 61 -12.20 -3.65 -0.31
C VAL A 61 -13.05 -4.01 -1.54
N TRP A 62 -12.86 -5.19 -2.10
CA TRP A 62 -13.66 -5.68 -3.23
C TRP A 62 -15.17 -5.59 -2.97
N HIS A 63 -15.61 -6.01 -1.78
CA HIS A 63 -17.01 -6.04 -1.38
C HIS A 63 -17.51 -4.74 -0.72
N ALA A 64 -16.67 -3.71 -0.66
CA ALA A 64 -17.05 -2.40 -0.12
C ALA A 64 -17.74 -1.56 -1.21
N ASP A 65 -19.06 -1.64 -1.35
CA ASP A 65 -19.80 -0.96 -2.41
C ASP A 65 -20.39 0.38 -1.94
N ASN A 66 -20.63 0.55 -0.63
CA ASN A 66 -21.07 1.85 -0.08
C ASN A 66 -19.87 2.83 -0.09
N PRO A 67 -19.99 4.00 -0.77
CA PRO A 67 -18.85 4.94 -0.95
C PRO A 67 -18.27 5.44 0.36
N LEU A 68 -19.11 5.74 1.37
CA LEU A 68 -18.63 6.21 2.67
C LEU A 68 -17.86 5.12 3.42
N PHE A 69 -18.41 3.91 3.47
CA PHE A 69 -17.75 2.77 4.09
C PHE A 69 -16.44 2.43 3.37
N GLN A 70 -16.45 2.46 2.04
CA GLN A 70 -15.28 2.23 1.18
C GLN A 70 -14.14 3.21 1.49
N SER A 71 -14.44 4.52 1.51
CA SER A 71 -13.45 5.55 1.83
C SER A 71 -12.87 5.37 3.23
N GLN A 72 -13.74 5.14 4.24
CA GLN A 72 -13.31 4.89 5.62
C GLN A 72 -12.45 3.62 5.74
N LEU A 73 -12.81 2.55 5.03
CA LEU A 73 -12.01 1.32 5.03
C LEU A 73 -10.63 1.56 4.44
N ILE A 74 -10.57 2.20 3.28
CA ILE A 74 -9.32 2.53 2.58
C ILE A 74 -8.41 3.39 3.46
N ASP A 75 -8.95 4.42 4.10
CA ASP A 75 -8.20 5.27 5.03
C ASP A 75 -7.67 4.47 6.24
N ARG A 76 -8.47 3.58 6.81
CA ARG A 76 -8.04 2.73 7.93
C ARG A 76 -6.91 1.78 7.52
N LEU A 77 -6.99 1.17 6.34
CA LEU A 77 -5.96 0.26 5.84
C LEU A 77 -4.64 0.99 5.58
N SER A 78 -4.69 2.13 4.93
CA SER A 78 -3.49 2.89 4.57
C SER A 78 -2.85 3.61 5.77
N SER A 79 -3.65 4.14 6.70
CA SER A 79 -3.15 4.79 7.92
C SER A 79 -2.46 3.84 8.91
N LEU A 80 -2.63 2.52 8.77
CA LEU A 80 -1.87 1.54 9.55
C LEU A 80 -0.36 1.67 9.40
N LEU A 81 0.12 2.19 8.26
CA LEU A 81 1.54 2.50 8.06
C LEU A 81 2.13 3.38 9.18
N LEU A 82 1.30 4.23 9.81
CA LEU A 82 1.72 5.12 10.90
C LEU A 82 1.65 4.48 12.28
N ARG A 83 1.00 3.33 12.39
CA ARG A 83 0.70 2.67 13.68
C ARG A 83 1.51 1.41 13.90
N LEU A 84 2.11 0.87 12.85
CA LEU A 84 2.97 -0.30 12.90
C LEU A 84 4.42 0.11 13.18
N PRO A 85 5.25 -0.75 13.80
CA PRO A 85 6.69 -0.57 13.84
C PRO A 85 7.25 -0.38 12.42
N LEU A 86 8.21 0.51 12.23
CA LEU A 86 8.71 0.91 10.90
C LEU A 86 9.10 -0.28 10.00
N PRO A 87 9.81 -1.33 10.49
CA PRO A 87 10.11 -2.50 9.66
C PRO A 87 8.85 -3.24 9.21
N LEU A 88 7.84 -3.37 10.08
CA LEU A 88 6.58 -4.02 9.76
C LEU A 88 5.74 -3.16 8.79
N SER A 89 5.76 -1.83 8.93
CA SER A 89 5.10 -0.90 8.00
C SER A 89 5.60 -1.09 6.57
N PHE A 90 6.91 -1.20 6.36
CA PHE A 90 7.48 -1.45 5.05
C PHE A 90 7.10 -2.82 4.49
N ARG A 91 7.12 -3.86 5.31
CA ARG A 91 6.69 -5.20 4.88
C ARG A 91 5.19 -5.25 4.56
N TYR A 92 4.38 -4.53 5.33
CA TYR A 92 2.94 -4.39 5.08
C TYR A 92 2.68 -3.68 3.75
N LEU A 93 3.41 -2.60 3.46
CA LEU A 93 3.36 -1.88 2.18
C LEU A 93 3.82 -2.76 1.02
N ALA A 94 4.94 -3.48 1.15
CA ALA A 94 5.43 -4.38 0.11
C ALA A 94 4.41 -5.48 -0.23
N CYS A 95 3.82 -6.08 0.80
CA CYS A 95 2.80 -7.11 0.63
C CYS A 95 1.51 -6.56 0.01
N PHE A 96 1.13 -5.32 0.33
CA PHE A 96 0.05 -4.61 -0.37
C PHE A 96 0.34 -4.49 -1.87
N LEU A 97 1.51 -3.96 -2.23
CA LEU A 97 1.89 -3.75 -3.64
C LEU A 97 1.94 -5.07 -4.42
N LEU A 98 2.49 -6.11 -3.82
CA LEU A 98 2.50 -7.45 -4.41
C LEU A 98 1.08 -7.98 -4.64
N THR A 99 0.19 -7.81 -3.65
CA THR A 99 -1.18 -8.30 -3.73
C THR A 99 -1.97 -7.55 -4.79
N ILE A 100 -1.92 -6.21 -4.80
CA ILE A 100 -2.68 -5.42 -5.76
C ILE A 100 -2.22 -5.69 -7.20
N ARG A 101 -0.93 -5.89 -7.44
CA ARG A 101 -0.39 -6.25 -8.77
C ARG A 101 -0.85 -7.63 -9.21
N ARG A 102 -0.83 -8.61 -8.29
CA ARG A 102 -1.28 -9.98 -8.58
C ARG A 102 -2.75 -10.04 -8.95
N GLU A 103 -3.59 -9.33 -8.20
CA GLU A 103 -5.04 -9.35 -8.38
C GLU A 103 -5.51 -8.37 -9.48
N TRP A 104 -4.65 -7.46 -9.95
CA TRP A 104 -4.99 -6.39 -10.88
C TRP A 104 -5.70 -6.84 -12.15
N PRO A 105 -5.26 -7.93 -12.85
CA PRO A 105 -5.92 -8.38 -14.06
C PRO A 105 -7.35 -8.87 -13.86
N GLY A 106 -7.73 -9.21 -12.63
CA GLY A 106 -9.07 -9.68 -12.28
C GLY A 106 -10.02 -8.55 -11.84
N ILE A 107 -9.53 -7.31 -11.69
CA ILE A 107 -10.37 -6.19 -11.25
C ILE A 107 -11.19 -5.70 -12.44
N ASP A 108 -12.52 -5.76 -12.31
CA ASP A 108 -13.43 -5.24 -13.33
C ASP A 108 -13.49 -3.69 -13.32
N ALA A 109 -13.96 -3.12 -14.43
CA ALA A 109 -14.02 -1.68 -14.65
C ALA A 109 -14.85 -0.93 -13.57
N LEU A 110 -15.90 -1.55 -13.05
CA LEU A 110 -16.77 -0.93 -12.03
C LEU A 110 -16.08 -0.77 -10.66
N ARG A 111 -15.02 -1.54 -10.41
CA ARG A 111 -14.28 -1.56 -9.16
C ARG A 111 -12.93 -0.84 -9.23
N LEU A 112 -12.45 -0.52 -10.42
CA LEU A 112 -11.14 0.11 -10.60
C LEU A 112 -10.95 1.37 -9.76
N ASP A 113 -11.94 2.24 -9.68
CA ASP A 113 -11.83 3.52 -8.97
C ASP A 113 -11.50 3.36 -7.50
N LYS A 114 -12.09 2.37 -6.82
CA LYS A 114 -11.77 2.13 -5.40
C LYS A 114 -10.35 1.58 -5.21
N PHE A 115 -9.83 0.83 -6.15
CA PHE A 115 -8.45 0.36 -6.08
C PHE A 115 -7.45 1.44 -6.47
N TYR A 116 -7.79 2.34 -7.38
CA TYR A 116 -7.02 3.56 -7.62
C TYR A 116 -6.96 4.44 -6.36
N LEU A 117 -8.08 4.65 -5.68
CA LEU A 117 -8.13 5.38 -4.42
C LEU A 117 -7.28 4.68 -3.35
N LEU A 118 -7.33 3.34 -3.24
CA LEU A 118 -6.53 2.56 -2.31
C LEU A 118 -5.02 2.79 -2.53
N ILE A 119 -4.54 2.67 -3.77
CA ILE A 119 -3.13 2.91 -4.13
C ILE A 119 -2.73 4.34 -3.77
N ARG A 120 -3.56 5.33 -4.14
CA ARG A 120 -3.31 6.74 -3.85
C ARG A 120 -3.21 7.01 -2.35
N ARG A 121 -4.08 6.42 -1.52
CA ARG A 121 -4.05 6.59 -0.06
C ARG A 121 -2.83 5.91 0.57
N PHE A 122 -2.42 4.74 0.09
CA PHE A 122 -1.18 4.12 0.54
C PHE A 122 0.03 4.99 0.23
N LEU A 123 0.09 5.58 -0.94
CA LEU A 123 1.17 6.50 -1.31
C LEU A 123 1.16 7.76 -0.42
N HIS A 124 -0.01 8.36 -0.20
CA HIS A 124 -0.18 9.50 0.70
C HIS A 124 0.34 9.20 2.11
N TYR A 125 -0.13 8.10 2.73
CA TYR A 125 0.28 7.73 4.08
C TYR A 125 1.75 7.29 4.15
N SER A 126 2.34 6.84 3.05
CA SER A 126 3.78 6.62 2.97
C SER A 126 4.55 7.95 3.09
N PHE A 127 4.11 9.01 2.42
CA PHE A 127 4.72 10.34 2.60
C PHE A 127 4.48 10.91 4.01
N VAL A 128 3.30 10.68 4.60
CA VAL A 128 3.07 11.04 6.02
C VAL A 128 4.07 10.29 6.91
N LEU A 129 4.29 8.99 6.68
CA LEU A 129 5.28 8.18 7.40
C LEU A 129 6.69 8.79 7.26
N LEU A 130 7.14 9.12 6.04
CA LEU A 130 8.44 9.76 5.82
C LEU A 130 8.54 11.10 6.57
N LYS A 131 7.47 11.89 6.58
CA LYS A 131 7.39 13.14 7.35
C LYS A 131 7.53 12.90 8.86
N THR A 132 6.87 11.87 9.43
CA THR A 132 7.01 11.51 10.86
C THR A 132 8.43 11.05 11.19
N GLN A 133 9.14 10.45 10.23
CA GLN A 133 10.56 10.11 10.31
C GLN A 133 11.48 11.30 9.96
N LYS A 134 10.95 12.54 9.95
CA LYS A 134 11.68 13.79 9.67
C LYS A 134 12.45 13.77 8.33
N TRP A 135 11.93 13.05 7.35
CA TRP A 135 12.55 12.88 6.04
C TRP A 135 13.98 12.34 6.13
N ASP A 136 14.23 11.38 7.03
CA ASP A 136 15.51 10.68 7.09
C ASP A 136 15.84 10.08 5.74
N LEU A 137 17.04 10.35 5.21
CA LEU A 137 17.42 9.95 3.87
C LEU A 137 17.49 8.43 3.71
N GLY A 138 17.94 7.70 4.75
CA GLY A 138 17.98 6.26 4.73
C GLY A 138 16.59 5.64 4.67
N VAL A 139 15.62 6.23 5.39
CA VAL A 139 14.21 5.81 5.34
C VAL A 139 13.59 6.16 3.99
N CYS A 140 13.89 7.34 3.42
CA CYS A 140 13.42 7.73 2.09
C CYS A 140 13.96 6.79 0.98
N VAL A 141 15.24 6.41 1.05
CA VAL A 141 15.85 5.43 0.14
C VAL A 141 15.14 4.09 0.24
N LYS A 142 14.97 3.56 1.46
CA LYS A 142 14.26 2.28 1.68
C LYS A 142 12.84 2.30 1.13
N PHE A 143 12.11 3.40 1.34
CA PHE A 143 10.76 3.54 0.82
C PHE A 143 10.73 3.50 -0.70
N VAL A 144 11.57 4.30 -1.34
CA VAL A 144 11.56 4.43 -2.79
C VAL A 144 12.04 3.16 -3.49
N ASP A 145 13.06 2.50 -2.94
CA ASP A 145 13.54 1.22 -3.45
C ASP A 145 12.43 0.16 -3.32
N LEU A 146 11.80 0.04 -2.14
CA LEU A 146 10.67 -0.87 -1.93
C LEU A 146 9.53 -0.60 -2.91
N LEU A 147 9.13 0.66 -3.08
CA LEU A 147 8.04 1.04 -3.98
C LEU A 147 8.34 0.60 -5.42
N PHE A 148 9.53 0.91 -5.93
CA PHE A 148 9.88 0.62 -7.31
C PHE A 148 10.20 -0.86 -7.57
N GLU A 149 10.82 -1.56 -6.62
CA GLU A 149 11.04 -3.01 -6.69
C GLU A 149 9.75 -3.80 -6.70
N ASN A 150 8.72 -3.33 -5.99
CA ASN A 150 7.40 -3.96 -5.96
C ASN A 150 6.41 -3.40 -6.99
N THR A 151 6.83 -2.49 -7.86
CA THR A 151 6.00 -1.94 -8.94
C THR A 151 6.75 -1.98 -10.28
N VAL A 152 7.39 -0.89 -10.66
CA VAL A 152 7.98 -0.68 -11.99
C VAL A 152 9.10 -1.66 -12.32
N PHE A 153 9.91 -2.01 -11.33
CA PHE A 153 11.03 -2.97 -11.47
C PHE A 153 10.67 -4.38 -11.00
N ALA A 154 9.41 -4.64 -10.67
CA ALA A 154 9.00 -5.94 -10.19
C ALA A 154 9.29 -7.04 -11.24
N ASN A 155 10.08 -8.02 -10.82
CA ASN A 155 10.42 -9.18 -11.64
C ASN A 155 9.43 -10.33 -11.38
N ASP A 156 8.16 -10.08 -11.58
CA ASP A 156 7.09 -11.04 -11.43
C ASP A 156 6.35 -11.30 -12.74
N LYS A 157 5.52 -12.35 -12.76
CA LYS A 157 4.72 -12.73 -13.94
C LYS A 157 3.35 -12.02 -13.97
N PHE A 158 3.10 -11.08 -13.06
CA PHE A 158 1.80 -10.42 -12.95
C PHE A 158 1.64 -9.34 -14.01
N ARG A 159 0.46 -9.25 -14.59
CA ARG A 159 0.10 -8.20 -15.55
C ARG A 159 -0.37 -6.94 -14.80
N GLY A 160 0.47 -6.45 -13.87
CA GLY A 160 0.16 -5.34 -12.98
C GLY A 160 0.56 -3.96 -13.50
N ASN A 161 0.75 -3.77 -14.81
CA ASN A 161 1.21 -2.50 -15.39
C ASN A 161 0.29 -1.31 -15.06
N GLY A 162 -1.02 -1.55 -14.92
CA GLY A 162 -1.96 -0.52 -14.51
C GLY A 162 -1.64 0.08 -13.14
N VAL A 163 -1.15 -0.75 -12.20
CA VAL A 163 -0.67 -0.28 -10.89
C VAL A 163 0.53 0.64 -11.08
N ASN A 164 1.51 0.25 -11.91
CA ASN A 164 2.71 1.04 -12.18
C ASN A 164 2.35 2.40 -12.77
N TYR A 165 1.46 2.41 -13.78
CA TYR A 165 1.00 3.63 -14.43
C TYR A 165 0.27 4.55 -13.46
N HIS A 166 -0.55 4.00 -12.57
CA HIS A 166 -1.27 4.80 -11.59
C HIS A 166 -0.34 5.38 -10.53
N VAL A 167 0.58 4.58 -9.98
CA VAL A 167 1.60 5.06 -9.02
C VAL A 167 2.37 6.23 -9.61
N VAL A 168 2.86 6.11 -10.85
CA VAL A 168 3.58 7.20 -11.53
C VAL A 168 2.71 8.45 -11.69
N SER A 169 1.43 8.27 -12.05
CA SER A 169 0.52 9.39 -12.28
C SER A 169 0.23 10.20 -11.02
N VAL A 170 0.12 9.53 -9.85
CA VAL A 170 -0.29 10.20 -8.59
C VAL A 170 0.89 10.51 -7.66
N PHE A 171 2.09 10.01 -7.93
CA PHE A 171 3.24 10.16 -7.03
C PHE A 171 3.54 11.62 -6.71
N LEU A 172 3.71 12.43 -7.74
CA LEU A 172 4.07 13.83 -7.55
C LEU A 172 2.90 14.67 -7.04
N GLU A 173 1.67 14.35 -7.44
CA GLU A 173 0.46 14.99 -6.91
C GLU A 173 0.37 14.82 -5.39
N GLU A 174 0.57 13.61 -4.87
CA GLU A 174 0.56 13.37 -3.43
C GLU A 174 1.75 13.99 -2.72
N PHE A 175 2.95 13.94 -3.33
CA PHE A 175 4.15 14.50 -2.73
C PHE A 175 4.11 16.01 -2.57
N ARG A 176 3.49 16.75 -3.53
CA ARG A 176 3.36 18.22 -3.48
C ARG A 176 2.75 18.74 -2.19
N GLY A 177 1.81 18.02 -1.59
CA GLY A 177 1.20 18.38 -0.31
C GLY A 177 2.18 18.42 0.88
N PHE A 178 3.42 17.95 0.68
CA PHE A 178 4.45 17.88 1.73
C PHE A 178 5.58 18.88 1.52
N LEU A 179 5.57 19.63 0.43
CA LEU A 179 6.58 20.66 0.15
C LEU A 179 6.40 21.89 1.07
N PRO A 180 7.47 22.61 1.43
CA PRO A 180 8.85 22.37 1.00
C PRO A 180 9.57 21.31 1.84
N VAL A 181 10.46 20.56 1.21
CA VAL A 181 11.41 19.62 1.85
C VAL A 181 12.82 19.89 1.33
N ARG A 182 13.86 19.33 1.99
CA ARG A 182 15.25 19.46 1.56
C ARG A 182 15.46 18.93 0.14
N ALA A 183 16.33 19.58 -0.65
CA ALA A 183 16.62 19.19 -2.03
C ALA A 183 17.11 17.74 -2.16
N GLU A 184 17.90 17.27 -1.18
CA GLU A 184 18.40 15.90 -1.15
C GLU A 184 17.26 14.88 -1.05
N VAL A 185 16.20 15.18 -0.29
CA VAL A 185 15.00 14.34 -0.20
C VAL A 185 14.30 14.26 -1.55
N VAL A 186 14.11 15.42 -2.21
CA VAL A 186 13.52 15.46 -3.56
C VAL A 186 14.35 14.61 -4.52
N GLY A 187 15.68 14.76 -4.50
CA GLY A 187 16.61 14.00 -5.33
C GLY A 187 16.49 12.50 -5.12
N VAL A 188 16.41 12.03 -3.86
CA VAL A 188 16.23 10.62 -3.52
C VAL A 188 14.89 10.09 -4.05
N LEU A 189 13.79 10.81 -3.80
CA LEU A 189 12.45 10.38 -4.19
C LEU A 189 12.25 10.33 -5.71
N LEU A 190 12.92 11.22 -6.48
CA LEU A 190 12.77 11.28 -7.93
C LEU A 190 13.80 10.43 -8.70
N ARG A 191 14.90 10.02 -8.07
CA ARG A 191 15.97 9.23 -8.70
C ARG A 191 15.47 8.00 -9.48
N PRO A 192 14.52 7.17 -8.98
CA PRO A 192 14.09 5.99 -9.71
C PRO A 192 13.37 6.31 -11.02
N PHE A 193 12.65 7.43 -11.10
CA PHE A 193 12.01 7.84 -12.36
C PHE A 193 13.03 8.11 -13.46
N VAL A 194 14.17 8.73 -13.12
CA VAL A 194 15.29 8.92 -14.05
C VAL A 194 15.84 7.56 -14.51
N SER A 195 16.01 6.62 -13.57
CA SER A 195 16.49 5.26 -13.88
C SER A 195 15.53 4.52 -14.81
N VAL A 196 14.22 4.62 -14.59
CA VAL A 196 13.20 4.04 -15.47
C VAL A 196 13.29 4.61 -16.88
N MET A 197 13.43 5.92 -17.01
CA MET A 197 13.55 6.59 -18.31
C MET A 197 14.74 6.12 -19.14
N GLY A 198 15.84 5.73 -18.47
CA GLY A 198 17.05 5.22 -19.15
C GLY A 198 17.02 3.73 -19.48
N LYS A 199 16.16 2.95 -18.82
CA LYS A 199 16.22 1.46 -18.88
C LYS A 199 14.94 0.81 -19.41
N SER A 200 13.78 1.46 -19.30
CA SER A 200 12.49 0.85 -19.65
C SER A 200 12.20 0.92 -21.14
N GLY A 201 11.82 -0.21 -21.71
CA GLY A 201 11.23 -0.28 -23.05
C GLY A 201 9.74 0.06 -23.11
N ASP A 202 9.08 0.28 -21.96
CA ASP A 202 7.67 0.63 -21.90
C ASP A 202 7.45 2.11 -22.23
N LYS A 203 7.09 2.38 -23.47
CA LYS A 203 6.84 3.75 -23.99
C LYS A 203 5.69 4.46 -23.25
N VAL A 204 4.66 3.72 -22.81
CA VAL A 204 3.50 4.28 -22.10
C VAL A 204 3.96 4.77 -20.72
N LEU A 205 4.72 3.96 -20.00
CA LEU A 205 5.31 4.31 -18.73
C LEU A 205 6.23 5.53 -18.85
N CYS A 206 7.15 5.53 -19.81
CA CYS A 206 8.07 6.64 -20.05
C CYS A 206 7.33 7.96 -20.37
N ASN A 207 6.27 7.91 -21.18
CA ASN A 207 5.47 9.10 -21.49
C ASN A 207 4.71 9.61 -20.25
N LYS A 208 4.20 8.72 -19.40
CA LYS A 208 3.58 9.12 -18.14
C LYS A 208 4.58 9.78 -17.19
N ILE A 209 5.79 9.23 -17.06
CA ILE A 209 6.86 9.83 -16.25
C ILE A 209 7.18 11.23 -16.76
N LYS A 210 7.39 11.39 -18.06
CA LYS A 210 7.63 12.73 -18.66
C LYS A 210 6.51 13.71 -18.31
N GLY A 211 5.24 13.33 -18.54
CA GLY A 211 4.09 14.21 -18.31
C GLY A 211 3.83 14.50 -16.84
N CYS A 212 3.85 13.47 -15.99
CA CYS A 212 3.41 13.60 -14.59
C CYS A 212 4.52 13.97 -13.61
N VAL A 213 5.79 13.71 -13.95
CA VAL A 213 6.92 13.95 -13.05
C VAL A 213 7.80 15.08 -13.51
N PHE A 214 8.22 15.11 -14.79
CA PHE A 214 9.19 16.10 -15.26
C PHE A 214 8.57 17.36 -15.88
N ASN A 215 7.43 17.23 -16.57
CA ASN A 215 6.74 18.39 -17.14
C ASN A 215 5.76 19.06 -16.17
N SER A 216 5.55 18.48 -15.03
CA SER A 216 4.75 19.06 -13.94
C SER A 216 5.66 19.95 -13.10
N SER A 217 5.44 21.26 -13.07
CA SER A 217 6.14 22.19 -12.17
C SER A 217 5.96 21.74 -10.71
N LEU A 218 7.05 21.56 -9.99
CA LEU A 218 7.04 21.36 -8.53
C LEU A 218 6.67 22.66 -7.82
#